data_33f281ccb2803c2569c78d03e75178d3
#
_entry.id   33f281ccb2803c2569c78d03e75178d3
#
_cell.length_a   1.000
_cell.length_b   1.000
_cell.length_c   1.000
_cell.angle_alpha   90.00
_cell.angle_beta   90.00
_cell.angle_gamma   90.00
#
_symmetry.space_group_name_H-M   'P 1'
#
loop_
_entity.id
_entity.type
_entity.pdbx_description
1 polymer ?
#
loop_
_entity_poly.entity_id
_entity_poly.type
_entity_poly.pdbx_seq_one_letter_code
_entity_poly.pdbx_strand_id
1 'polypeptide(L)'
;MLKVIAEDFIKPDCVEIVMPLYRELISATRKESFCIAYDLYIDEKDPGHFIFIEEWTDRAALDLHCASEHFRQLVPLIDRHKRKDA
;
A
#
# COMPACT_ATOMS: atom_id res chain seq x y z
N MET A 1 17.13 -7.24 7.51
CA MET A 1 15.99 -6.33 7.35
C MET A 1 15.78 -6.01 5.88
N LEU A 2 14.55 -6.05 5.42
CA LEU A 2 14.19 -5.75 4.04
C LEU A 2 13.43 -4.43 3.98
N LYS A 3 13.88 -3.50 3.15
CA LYS A 3 13.18 -2.24 2.89
C LYS A 3 12.54 -2.30 1.51
N VAL A 4 11.27 -1.92 1.41
CA VAL A 4 10.50 -1.93 0.17
C VAL A 4 9.95 -0.54 -0.10
N ILE A 5 10.04 -0.11 -1.35
CA ILE A 5 9.36 1.08 -1.85
C ILE A 5 8.39 0.63 -2.92
N ALA A 6 7.11 0.90 -2.71
CA ALA A 6 6.05 0.55 -3.65
C ALA A 6 5.27 1.80 -4.04
N GLU A 7 4.96 1.93 -5.32
CA GLU A 7 4.29 3.10 -5.84
C GLU A 7 2.97 2.74 -6.50
N ASP A 8 1.95 3.56 -6.24
CA ASP A 8 0.65 3.48 -6.90
C ASP A 8 0.33 4.81 -7.56
N PHE A 9 -0.16 4.74 -8.78
CA PHE A 9 -0.61 5.92 -9.53
C PHE A 9 -2.12 5.82 -9.71
N ILE A 10 -2.85 6.62 -8.95
CA ILE A 10 -4.32 6.61 -8.87
C ILE A 10 -4.89 7.71 -9.74
N LYS A 11 -6.04 7.44 -10.38
CA LYS A 11 -6.78 8.47 -11.11
C LYS A 11 -7.13 9.62 -10.17
N PRO A 12 -6.91 10.89 -10.56
CA PRO A 12 -7.14 12.02 -9.65
C PRO A 12 -8.55 12.08 -9.05
N ASP A 13 -9.56 11.70 -9.82
CA ASP A 13 -10.95 11.70 -9.36
C ASP A 13 -11.30 10.50 -8.48
N CYS A 14 -10.37 9.57 -8.29
CA CYS A 14 -10.58 8.38 -7.48
C CYS A 14 -9.81 8.41 -6.14
N VAL A 15 -9.07 9.49 -5.87
CA VAL A 15 -8.26 9.59 -4.64
C VAL A 15 -9.13 9.45 -3.40
N GLU A 16 -10.29 10.10 -3.36
CA GLU A 16 -11.18 10.02 -2.20
C GLU A 16 -11.76 8.62 -2.00
N ILE A 17 -11.87 7.84 -3.07
CA ILE A 17 -12.36 6.46 -3.01
C ILE A 17 -11.31 5.54 -2.40
N VAL A 18 -10.04 5.71 -2.77
CA VAL A 18 -8.97 4.81 -2.32
C VAL A 18 -8.45 5.14 -0.92
N MET A 19 -8.61 6.38 -0.46
CA MET A 19 -8.06 6.78 0.85
C MET A 19 -8.57 5.91 2.01
N PRO A 20 -9.87 5.62 2.13
CA PRO A 20 -10.34 4.71 3.18
C PRO A 20 -9.76 3.29 3.06
N LEU A 21 -9.57 2.82 1.82
CA LEU A 21 -8.98 1.51 1.56
C LEU A 21 -7.52 1.46 2.02
N TYR A 22 -6.76 2.51 1.74
CA TYR A 22 -5.38 2.62 2.21
C TYR A 22 -5.31 2.66 3.74
N ARG A 23 -6.19 3.41 4.39
CA ARG A 23 -6.21 3.48 5.86
C ARG A 23 -6.45 2.12 6.49
N GLU A 24 -7.38 1.36 5.93
CA GLU A 24 -7.68 0.01 6.40
C GLU A 24 -6.49 -0.92 6.17
N LEU A 25 -5.87 -0.85 5.00
CA LEU A 25 -4.68 -1.65 4.68
C LEU A 25 -3.54 -1.35 5.63
N ILE A 26 -3.26 -0.08 5.88
CA ILE A 26 -2.19 0.34 6.79
C ILE A 26 -2.45 -0.15 8.20
N SER A 27 -3.66 0.03 8.70
CA SER A 27 -4.04 -0.39 10.05
C SER A 27 -3.85 -1.89 10.23
N ALA A 28 -4.33 -2.70 9.30
CA ALA A 28 -4.21 -4.14 9.35
C ALA A 28 -2.76 -4.60 9.20
N THR A 29 -2.01 -3.97 8.29
CA THR A 29 -0.61 -4.34 8.04
C THR A 29 0.27 -4.08 9.24
N ARG A 30 0.07 -2.96 9.93
CA ARG A 30 0.87 -2.63 11.13
C ARG A 30 0.67 -3.60 12.29
N LYS A 31 -0.37 -4.40 12.25
CA LYS A 31 -0.61 -5.46 13.25
C LYS A 31 0.09 -6.76 12.91
N GLU A 32 0.68 -6.89 11.74
CA GLU A 32 1.45 -8.07 11.35
C GLU A 32 2.71 -8.14 12.19
N SER A 33 3.02 -9.34 12.72
CA SER A 33 4.10 -9.53 13.71
C SER A 33 5.48 -9.15 13.21
N PHE A 34 5.73 -9.28 11.91
CA PHE A 34 7.05 -9.05 11.32
C PHE A 34 7.10 -7.77 10.49
N CYS A 35 6.10 -6.90 10.64
CA CYS A 35 6.11 -5.57 10.05
C CYS A 35 6.86 -4.61 10.98
N ILE A 36 7.96 -4.04 10.50
CA ILE A 36 8.73 -3.05 11.25
C ILE A 36 8.17 -1.65 11.01
N ALA A 37 7.91 -1.32 9.75
CA ALA A 37 7.34 -0.05 9.36
C ALA A 37 6.49 -0.20 8.09
N TYR A 38 5.42 0.57 8.02
CA TYR A 38 4.54 0.56 6.86
C TYR A 38 3.88 1.94 6.76
N ASP A 39 4.48 2.81 5.94
CA ASP A 39 4.11 4.21 5.88
C ASP A 39 3.74 4.61 4.47
N LEU A 40 2.70 5.44 4.36
CA LEU A 40 2.21 5.94 3.09
C LEU A 40 2.51 7.43 2.96
N TYR A 41 3.06 7.80 1.82
CA TYR A 41 3.35 9.17 1.44
C TYR A 41 2.63 9.53 0.17
N ILE A 42 2.35 10.81 0.00
CA ILE A 42 1.71 11.34 -1.20
C ILE A 42 2.66 12.33 -1.82
N ASP A 43 2.85 12.23 -3.15
CA ASP A 43 3.69 13.18 -3.89
C ASP A 43 3.08 14.58 -3.80
N GLU A 44 3.89 15.54 -3.38
CA GLU A 44 3.47 16.93 -3.26
C GLU A 44 2.91 17.51 -4.56
N LYS A 45 3.43 17.05 -5.69
CA LYS A 45 3.08 17.58 -7.01
C LYS A 45 2.06 16.74 -7.77
N ASP A 46 1.76 15.55 -7.29
CA ASP A 46 0.80 14.64 -7.93
C ASP A 46 -0.04 13.94 -6.86
N PRO A 47 -1.25 14.44 -6.58
CA PRO A 47 -2.08 13.88 -5.51
C PRO A 47 -2.53 12.45 -5.74
N GLY A 48 -2.40 11.93 -6.96
CA GLY A 48 -2.70 10.53 -7.26
C GLY A 48 -1.50 9.60 -7.15
N HIS A 49 -0.31 10.13 -6.88
CA HIS A 49 0.92 9.33 -6.75
C HIS A 49 1.17 9.01 -5.28
N PHE A 50 0.94 7.75 -4.91
CA PHE A 50 1.12 7.24 -3.56
C PHE A 50 2.37 6.40 -3.48
N ILE A 51 3.13 6.57 -2.40
CA ILE A 51 4.41 5.89 -2.20
C ILE A 51 4.37 5.22 -0.83
N PHE A 52 4.49 3.89 -0.82
CA PHE A 52 4.69 3.13 0.41
C PHE A 52 6.18 2.96 0.66
N ILE A 53 6.61 3.22 1.89
CA ILE A 53 7.93 2.88 2.36
C ILE A 53 7.74 1.90 3.50
N GLU A 54 8.27 0.68 3.33
CA GLU A 54 8.00 -0.46 4.19
C GLU A 54 9.30 -1.06 4.70
N GLU A 55 9.27 -1.57 5.92
CA GLU A 55 10.37 -2.35 6.48
C GLU A 55 9.83 -3.65 7.06
N TRP A 56 10.45 -4.74 6.68
CA TRP A 56 10.10 -6.09 7.09
C TRP A 56 11.32 -6.78 7.68
N THR A 57 11.12 -7.73 8.59
CA THR A 57 12.25 -8.47 9.18
C THR A 57 13.06 -9.22 8.12
N ASP A 58 12.38 -9.79 7.11
CA ASP A 58 13.00 -10.52 6.02
C ASP A 58 12.01 -10.67 4.85
N ARG A 59 12.43 -11.37 3.81
CA ARG A 59 11.59 -11.63 2.64
C ARG A 59 10.38 -12.50 2.97
N ALA A 60 10.52 -13.46 3.86
CA ALA A 60 9.43 -14.34 4.27
C ALA A 60 8.29 -13.54 4.90
N ALA A 61 8.62 -12.50 5.68
CA ALA A 61 7.63 -11.60 6.28
C ALA A 61 6.85 -10.83 5.20
N LEU A 62 7.53 -10.35 4.18
CA LEU A 62 6.88 -9.68 3.04
C LEU A 62 5.97 -10.64 2.29
N ASP A 63 6.40 -11.88 2.07
CA ASP A 63 5.58 -12.89 1.39
C ASP A 63 4.31 -13.20 2.19
N LEU A 64 4.40 -13.27 3.52
CA LEU A 64 3.23 -13.44 4.38
C LEU A 64 2.27 -12.25 4.28
N HIS A 65 2.81 -11.04 4.21
CA HIS A 65 2.00 -9.83 4.01
C HIS A 65 1.21 -9.90 2.71
N CYS A 66 1.86 -10.24 1.60
CA CYS A 66 1.21 -10.35 0.31
C CYS A 66 0.16 -11.47 0.25
N ALA A 67 0.29 -12.49 1.10
CA ALA A 67 -0.66 -13.58 1.21
C ALA A 67 -1.75 -13.32 2.26
N SER A 68 -1.68 -12.23 3.00
CA SER A 68 -2.64 -11.91 4.05
C SER A 68 -4.03 -11.64 3.49
N GLU A 69 -5.04 -11.84 4.32
CA GLU A 69 -6.42 -11.58 3.94
C GLU A 69 -6.66 -10.12 3.59
N HIS A 70 -6.17 -9.20 4.40
CA HIS A 70 -6.34 -7.77 4.14
C HIS A 70 -5.68 -7.33 2.84
N PHE A 71 -4.49 -7.84 2.52
CA PHE A 71 -3.82 -7.53 1.25
C PHE A 71 -4.66 -8.03 0.07
N ARG A 72 -5.09 -9.30 0.11
CA ARG A 72 -5.85 -9.93 -0.98
C ARG A 72 -7.23 -9.32 -1.18
N GLN A 73 -7.82 -8.75 -0.14
CA GLN A 73 -9.12 -8.08 -0.24
C GLN A 73 -9.00 -6.63 -0.71
N LEU A 74 -8.06 -5.88 -0.15
CA LEU A 74 -7.99 -4.43 -0.35
C LEU A 74 -7.21 -4.02 -1.59
N VAL A 75 -6.09 -4.68 -1.87
CA VAL A 75 -5.22 -4.30 -3.00
C VAL A 75 -5.94 -4.38 -4.34
N PRO A 76 -6.70 -5.45 -4.66
CA PRO A 76 -7.46 -5.48 -5.91
C PRO A 76 -8.50 -4.35 -6.02
N LEU A 77 -9.10 -3.93 -4.92
CA LEU A 77 -10.05 -2.82 -4.92
C LEU A 77 -9.35 -1.50 -5.24
N ILE A 78 -8.16 -1.29 -4.68
CA ILE A 78 -7.33 -0.11 -4.97
C ILE A 78 -6.90 -0.13 -6.43
N ASP A 79 -6.47 -1.29 -6.94
CA ASP A 79 -5.96 -1.45 -8.31
C ASP A 79 -6.98 -1.05 -9.38
N ARG A 80 -8.27 -1.16 -9.09
CA ARG A 80 -9.33 -0.74 -10.01
C ARG A 80 -9.27 0.75 -10.36
N HIS A 81 -8.64 1.55 -9.52
CA HIS A 81 -8.58 3.00 -9.67
C HIS A 81 -7.23 3.51 -10.13
N LYS A 82 -6.34 2.60 -10.54
CA LYS A 82 -5.02 2.98 -11.07
C LYS A 82 -5.13 3.57 -12.46
N ARG A 83 -4.26 4.54 -12.75
CA ARG A 83 -4.10 5.08 -14.09
C ARG A 83 -3.47 4.03 -15.00
N LYS A 84 -3.93 3.97 -16.26
CA LYS A 84 -3.44 2.97 -17.22
C LYS A 84 -2.05 3.26 -17.75
N ASP A 85 -1.63 4.51 -17.66
CA ASP A 85 -0.36 4.99 -18.18
C ASP A 85 0.76 5.01 -17.14
N ALA A 86 0.50 4.43 -15.99
CA ALA A 86 1.44 4.47 -14.87
C ALA A 86 2.17 3.16 -14.62
#